data_6c27ed2424c8d10640a8d2acf69ecab2
#
_entry.id   6c27ed2424c8d10640a8d2acf69ecab2
#
_cell.length_a   1.000
_cell.length_b   1.000
_cell.length_c   1.000
_cell.angle_alpha   90.00
_cell.angle_beta   90.00
_cell.angle_gamma   90.00
#
_symmetry.space_group_name_H-M   'P 1'
#
loop_
_entity.id
_entity.type
_entity.pdbx_description
1 polymer ?
#
loop_
_entity_poly.entity_id
_entity_poly.type
_entity_poly.pdbx_seq_one_letter_code
_entity_poly.pdbx_strand_id
1 'polypeptide(L)'
;MKAIMLVAGYATRLYPLTENKAKGLLPLAGRPIIDYTFDKLEKIDCIDEAILVSNHKFYEQFVQWANGYKGRIKITVLDDKTTSNDNRLGAIGDMQYAIDQCNVDDEIMVLVSDNYFTYSLVDYYNFYRKVNADCVLGCEFDDMDYLAHNFAVATIDQDSKITSLVEKPGVATSNIGVYATYIYTKDTVKLVKKYLAEGNSKDAPGNFPSWLYHFKPVYLYKFAGECYDIGTVKVYNELTDKLSKQNN
;
A
#
# COMPACT_ATOMS: atom_id res chain seq x y z
N MET A 1 -8.08 11.47 -9.72
CA MET A 1 -7.57 10.23 -9.04
C MET A 1 -7.61 10.43 -7.55
N LYS A 2 -8.01 9.43 -6.76
CA LYS A 2 -7.96 9.45 -5.30
C LYS A 2 -6.83 8.53 -4.78
N ALA A 3 -6.19 8.88 -3.67
CA ALA A 3 -5.33 7.96 -2.96
C ALA A 3 -6.13 7.25 -1.86
N ILE A 4 -6.01 5.92 -1.74
CA ILE A 4 -6.55 5.16 -0.61
C ILE A 4 -5.36 4.60 0.16
N MET A 5 -5.23 4.99 1.42
CA MET A 5 -4.16 4.55 2.29
C MET A 5 -4.68 3.62 3.37
N LEU A 6 -4.24 2.38 3.33
CA LEU A 6 -4.63 1.33 4.26
C LEU A 6 -3.76 1.42 5.52
N VAL A 7 -4.34 1.92 6.62
CA VAL A 7 -3.64 2.17 7.88
C VAL A 7 -4.27 1.44 9.06
N ALA A 8 -5.20 0.49 8.81
CA ALA A 8 -5.95 -0.23 9.84
C ALA A 8 -5.19 -1.38 10.53
N GLY A 9 -3.95 -1.64 10.14
CA GLY A 9 -3.13 -2.70 10.71
C GLY A 9 -2.77 -2.47 12.18
N TYR A 10 -2.91 -3.51 13.03
CA TYR A 10 -2.55 -3.46 14.46
C TYR A 10 -1.05 -3.55 14.73
N ALA A 11 -0.27 -4.02 13.76
CA ALA A 11 1.20 -4.09 13.78
C ALA A 11 1.78 -4.75 15.06
N THR A 12 1.19 -5.84 15.53
CA THR A 12 1.56 -6.52 16.79
C THR A 12 3.00 -7.02 16.83
N ARG A 13 3.61 -7.28 15.66
CA ARG A 13 5.03 -7.67 15.56
C ARG A 13 6.01 -6.54 15.93
N LEU A 14 5.53 -5.32 16.03
CA LEU A 14 6.28 -4.12 16.42
C LEU A 14 6.11 -3.73 17.90
N TYR A 15 5.41 -4.54 18.70
CA TYR A 15 5.28 -4.27 20.13
C TYR A 15 6.66 -4.23 20.80
N PRO A 16 6.87 -3.31 21.79
CA PRO A 16 5.87 -2.40 22.38
C PRO A 16 5.64 -1.08 21.61
N LEU A 17 6.38 -0.79 20.52
CA LEU A 17 6.32 0.49 19.81
C LEU A 17 4.91 0.85 19.29
N THR A 18 4.16 -0.16 18.87
CA THR A 18 2.81 -0.01 18.30
C THR A 18 1.69 -0.38 19.27
N GLU A 19 2.02 -0.62 20.52
CA GLU A 19 0.99 -0.93 21.52
C GLU A 19 -0.02 0.22 21.68
N ASN A 20 0.48 1.47 21.71
CA ASN A 20 -0.34 2.67 21.87
C ASN A 20 -0.14 3.72 20.77
N LYS A 21 0.56 3.37 19.70
CA LYS A 21 0.87 4.26 18.58
C LYS A 21 0.64 3.55 17.25
N ALA A 22 -0.09 4.19 16.33
CA ALA A 22 -0.26 3.67 14.98
C ALA A 22 1.09 3.54 14.27
N LYS A 23 1.32 2.44 13.56
CA LYS A 23 2.60 2.16 12.88
C LYS A 23 3.02 3.29 11.93
N GLY A 24 2.10 3.77 11.09
CA GLY A 24 2.38 4.88 10.15
C GLY A 24 2.72 6.20 10.84
N LEU A 25 2.41 6.34 12.13
CA LEU A 25 2.70 7.53 12.93
C LEU A 25 3.92 7.36 13.85
N LEU A 26 4.62 6.22 13.80
CA LEU A 26 5.91 6.07 14.48
C LEU A 26 6.92 7.07 13.90
N PRO A 27 7.76 7.69 14.77
CA PRO A 27 8.77 8.62 14.31
C PRO A 27 9.92 7.88 13.59
N LEU A 28 10.15 8.21 12.35
CA LEU A 28 11.31 7.73 11.57
C LEU A 28 12.20 8.94 11.27
N ALA A 29 13.40 8.97 11.82
CA ALA A 29 14.33 10.13 11.74
C ALA A 29 13.64 11.47 12.07
N GLY A 30 12.81 11.49 13.12
CA GLY A 30 12.20 12.70 13.67
C GLY A 30 10.83 13.09 13.10
N ARG A 31 10.29 12.37 12.12
CA ARG A 31 8.96 12.64 11.53
C ARG A 31 8.16 11.35 11.33
N PRO A 32 6.80 11.39 11.33
CA PRO A 32 5.97 10.20 11.08
C PRO A 32 6.33 9.47 9.79
N ILE A 33 6.28 8.14 9.79
CA ILE A 33 6.54 7.32 8.58
C ILE A 33 5.63 7.75 7.43
N ILE A 34 4.36 7.99 7.70
CA ILE A 34 3.36 8.38 6.69
C ILE A 34 3.73 9.66 5.94
N ASP A 35 4.44 10.61 6.58
CA ASP A 35 4.83 11.88 5.98
C ASP A 35 5.72 11.67 4.75
N TYR A 36 6.62 10.66 4.79
CA TYR A 36 7.48 10.35 3.65
C TYR A 36 6.68 9.91 2.41
N THR A 37 5.57 9.22 2.62
CA THR A 37 4.66 8.84 1.53
C THR A 37 3.91 10.06 1.01
N PHE A 38 3.42 10.94 1.90
CA PHE A 38 2.71 12.15 1.50
C PHE A 38 3.59 13.14 0.75
N ASP A 39 4.89 13.28 1.10
CA ASP A 39 5.85 14.09 0.32
C ASP A 39 5.95 13.65 -1.15
N LYS A 40 5.71 12.37 -1.42
CA LYS A 40 5.74 11.82 -2.78
C LYS A 40 4.37 11.93 -3.47
N LEU A 41 3.27 11.74 -2.74
CA LEU A 41 1.92 11.94 -3.26
C LEU A 41 1.66 13.39 -3.67
N GLU A 42 2.19 14.36 -2.91
CA GLU A 42 2.09 15.79 -3.21
C GLU A 42 2.67 16.18 -4.60
N LYS A 43 3.55 15.36 -5.15
CA LYS A 43 4.17 15.57 -6.48
C LYS A 43 3.30 15.05 -7.63
N ILE A 44 2.13 14.46 -7.35
CA ILE A 44 1.19 13.95 -8.35
C ILE A 44 -0.03 14.87 -8.39
N ASP A 45 -0.03 15.82 -9.32
CA ASP A 45 -1.03 16.90 -9.38
C ASP A 45 -2.49 16.43 -9.44
N CYS A 46 -2.74 15.28 -10.06
CA CYS A 46 -4.10 14.75 -10.18
C CYS A 46 -4.64 14.05 -8.91
N ILE A 47 -3.82 13.86 -7.87
CA ILE A 47 -4.26 13.38 -6.57
C ILE A 47 -4.64 14.59 -5.72
N ASP A 48 -5.93 14.82 -5.51
CA ASP A 48 -6.50 15.93 -4.76
C ASP A 48 -7.05 15.50 -3.40
N GLU A 49 -7.28 14.21 -3.19
CA GLU A 49 -7.79 13.65 -1.94
C GLU A 49 -7.11 12.31 -1.61
N ALA A 50 -6.78 12.14 -0.33
CA ALA A 50 -6.32 10.90 0.26
C ALA A 50 -7.32 10.41 1.32
N ILE A 51 -7.78 9.18 1.18
CA ILE A 51 -8.73 8.52 2.09
C ILE A 51 -7.92 7.51 2.92
N LEU A 52 -7.80 7.75 4.22
CA LEU A 52 -7.14 6.86 5.16
C LEU A 52 -8.17 5.97 5.84
N VAL A 53 -7.99 4.65 5.78
CA VAL A 53 -8.85 3.70 6.53
C VAL A 53 -8.08 3.18 7.73
N SER A 54 -8.52 3.56 8.93
CA SER A 54 -7.92 3.18 10.21
C SER A 54 -8.85 2.27 11.00
N ASN A 55 -8.28 1.39 11.83
CA ASN A 55 -9.04 0.73 12.88
C ASN A 55 -9.47 1.72 13.97
N HIS A 56 -10.46 1.32 14.78
CA HIS A 56 -11.02 2.17 15.84
C HIS A 56 -9.97 2.62 16.86
N LYS A 57 -9.02 1.75 17.21
CA LYS A 57 -7.99 2.02 18.22
C LYS A 57 -7.11 3.22 17.86
N PHE A 58 -6.78 3.39 16.59
CA PHE A 58 -5.83 4.40 16.12
C PHE A 58 -6.48 5.54 15.33
N TYR A 59 -7.81 5.49 15.12
CA TYR A 59 -8.55 6.48 14.35
C TYR A 59 -8.26 7.92 14.78
N GLU A 60 -8.40 8.23 16.07
CA GLU A 60 -8.19 9.58 16.58
C GLU A 60 -6.76 10.09 16.39
N GLN A 61 -5.76 9.18 16.36
CA GLN A 61 -4.37 9.57 16.10
C GLN A 61 -4.20 10.04 14.66
N PHE A 62 -4.83 9.36 13.69
CA PHE A 62 -4.80 9.77 12.29
C PHE A 62 -5.62 11.04 12.06
N VAL A 63 -6.74 11.24 12.75
CA VAL A 63 -7.49 12.50 12.72
C VAL A 63 -6.64 13.67 13.21
N GLN A 64 -5.92 13.51 14.34
CA GLN A 64 -5.02 14.53 14.85
C GLN A 64 -3.87 14.83 13.88
N TRP A 65 -3.27 13.80 13.29
CA TRP A 65 -2.24 13.96 12.27
C TRP A 65 -2.78 14.69 11.04
N ALA A 66 -3.95 14.31 10.54
CA ALA A 66 -4.59 14.93 9.38
C ALA A 66 -4.92 16.41 9.61
N ASN A 67 -5.39 16.78 10.83
CA ASN A 67 -5.62 18.17 11.21
C ASN A 67 -4.33 19.02 11.24
N GLY A 68 -3.19 18.40 11.50
CA GLY A 68 -1.87 19.02 11.48
C GLY A 68 -1.23 19.11 10.08
N TYR A 69 -1.75 18.37 9.11
CA TYR A 69 -1.20 18.31 7.76
C TYR A 69 -1.32 19.66 7.03
N LYS A 70 -0.28 20.06 6.28
CA LYS A 70 -0.19 21.37 5.60
C LYS A 70 -0.03 21.28 4.09
N GLY A 71 -0.11 20.06 3.52
CA GLY A 71 -0.05 19.87 2.08
C GLY A 71 -1.37 20.25 1.38
N ARG A 72 -1.38 20.16 0.05
CA ARG A 72 -2.55 20.49 -0.79
C ARG A 72 -3.59 19.38 -0.84
N ILE A 73 -3.19 18.14 -0.55
CA ILE A 73 -4.08 16.96 -0.63
C ILE A 73 -5.07 17.03 0.53
N LYS A 74 -6.37 17.04 0.24
CA LYS A 74 -7.41 16.89 1.26
C LYS A 74 -7.33 15.50 1.88
N ILE A 75 -7.33 15.42 3.22
CA ILE A 75 -7.29 14.14 3.93
C ILE A 75 -8.64 13.84 4.54
N THR A 76 -9.18 12.66 4.21
CA THR A 76 -10.37 12.08 4.82
C THR A 76 -9.95 10.85 5.62
N VAL A 77 -10.24 10.80 6.92
CA VAL A 77 -9.94 9.65 7.78
C VAL A 77 -11.22 8.90 8.09
N LEU A 78 -11.23 7.61 7.82
CA LEU A 78 -12.35 6.70 8.10
C LEU A 78 -11.98 5.74 9.23
N ASP A 79 -12.93 5.52 10.14
CA ASP A 79 -12.87 4.50 11.17
C ASP A 79 -13.59 3.24 10.66
N ASP A 80 -12.88 2.13 10.44
CA ASP A 80 -13.44 0.85 9.99
C ASP A 80 -14.26 0.13 11.07
N LYS A 81 -14.31 0.70 12.29
CA LYS A 81 -14.99 0.21 13.48
C LYS A 81 -14.44 -1.11 14.03
N THR A 82 -13.33 -1.61 13.52
CA THR A 82 -12.69 -2.80 14.07
C THR A 82 -11.92 -2.47 15.35
N THR A 83 -12.02 -3.34 16.34
CA THR A 83 -11.44 -3.14 17.68
C THR A 83 -10.34 -4.13 18.03
N SER A 84 -10.16 -5.15 17.20
CA SER A 84 -9.14 -6.18 17.40
C SER A 84 -8.69 -6.75 16.05
N ASN A 85 -7.56 -7.47 16.07
CA ASN A 85 -7.05 -8.16 14.88
C ASN A 85 -8.01 -9.26 14.38
N ASP A 86 -8.88 -9.79 15.26
CA ASP A 86 -9.79 -10.90 14.92
C ASP A 86 -11.01 -10.44 14.12
N ASN A 87 -11.46 -9.19 14.33
CA ASN A 87 -12.60 -8.63 13.62
C ASN A 87 -12.23 -7.67 12.49
N ARG A 88 -10.94 -7.62 12.07
CA ARG A 88 -10.47 -6.74 11.00
C ARG A 88 -11.22 -6.98 9.69
N LEU A 89 -11.43 -5.91 8.93
CA LEU A 89 -12.01 -6.00 7.59
C LEU A 89 -11.04 -6.67 6.60
N GLY A 90 -9.72 -6.51 6.82
CA GLY A 90 -8.66 -6.89 5.91
C GLY A 90 -8.42 -5.82 4.84
N ALA A 91 -7.23 -5.84 4.23
CA ALA A 91 -6.79 -4.76 3.34
C ALA A 91 -7.76 -4.49 2.16
N ILE A 92 -8.32 -5.54 1.56
CA ILE A 92 -9.27 -5.39 0.45
C ILE A 92 -10.66 -4.97 1.00
N GLY A 93 -11.03 -5.43 2.21
CA GLY A 93 -12.22 -4.96 2.90
C GLY A 93 -12.15 -3.48 3.22
N ASP A 94 -11.01 -3.00 3.72
CA ASP A 94 -10.76 -1.58 4.00
C ASP A 94 -10.78 -0.74 2.72
N MET A 95 -10.23 -1.26 1.62
CA MET A 95 -10.31 -0.59 0.31
C MET A 95 -11.76 -0.45 -0.14
N GLN A 96 -12.57 -1.52 -0.06
CA GLN A 96 -14.00 -1.46 -0.39
C GLN A 96 -14.76 -0.51 0.54
N TYR A 97 -14.43 -0.51 1.83
CA TYR A 97 -15.03 0.40 2.80
C TYR A 97 -14.78 1.87 2.43
N ALA A 98 -13.55 2.22 2.04
CA ALA A 98 -13.22 3.57 1.55
C ALA A 98 -14.03 3.93 0.30
N ILE A 99 -14.13 3.01 -0.67
CA ILE A 99 -14.89 3.21 -1.90
C ILE A 99 -16.35 3.51 -1.60
N ASP A 100 -16.97 2.73 -0.72
CA ASP A 100 -18.39 2.88 -0.37
C ASP A 100 -18.66 4.15 0.45
N GLN A 101 -17.84 4.43 1.47
CA GLN A 101 -18.07 5.57 2.38
C GLN A 101 -17.84 6.93 1.70
N CYS A 102 -16.89 6.99 0.77
CA CYS A 102 -16.57 8.21 0.04
C CYS A 102 -17.20 8.26 -1.37
N ASN A 103 -18.01 7.27 -1.75
CA ASN A 103 -18.61 7.16 -3.08
C ASN A 103 -17.57 7.35 -4.21
N VAL A 104 -16.45 6.63 -4.10
CA VAL A 104 -15.32 6.77 -5.03
C VAL A 104 -15.72 6.24 -6.41
N ASP A 105 -15.85 7.14 -7.38
CA ASP A 105 -16.13 6.85 -8.79
C ASP A 105 -15.02 7.42 -9.68
N ASP A 106 -13.78 7.07 -9.36
CA ASP A 106 -12.55 7.59 -9.97
C ASP A 106 -11.48 6.49 -10.03
N GLU A 107 -10.39 6.76 -10.72
CA GLU A 107 -9.13 6.01 -10.61
C GLU A 107 -8.59 6.12 -9.19
N ILE A 108 -7.98 5.06 -8.67
CA ILE A 108 -7.40 5.08 -7.33
C ILE A 108 -5.93 4.64 -7.33
N MET A 109 -5.13 5.29 -6.47
CA MET A 109 -3.83 4.78 -6.05
C MET A 109 -3.96 4.22 -4.63
N VAL A 110 -3.70 2.93 -4.46
CA VAL A 110 -3.76 2.25 -3.16
C VAL A 110 -2.35 2.15 -2.59
N LEU A 111 -2.18 2.54 -1.34
CA LEU A 111 -0.91 2.50 -0.61
C LEU A 111 -1.10 1.95 0.80
N VAL A 112 0.00 1.54 1.41
CA VAL A 112 0.09 1.20 2.83
C VAL A 112 0.99 2.21 3.54
N SER A 113 0.79 2.41 4.85
CA SER A 113 1.53 3.42 5.63
C SER A 113 2.78 2.90 6.33
N ASP A 114 3.18 1.68 6.03
CA ASP A 114 4.20 0.95 6.78
C ASP A 114 5.49 0.72 5.99
N ASN A 115 5.57 1.29 4.80
CA ASN A 115 6.74 1.23 3.95
C ASN A 115 7.47 2.58 3.91
N TYR A 116 8.78 2.53 4.08
CA TYR A 116 9.66 3.62 3.64
C TYR A 116 10.28 3.25 2.30
N PHE A 117 10.23 4.16 1.33
CA PHE A 117 10.74 3.90 -0.01
C PHE A 117 11.37 5.15 -0.65
N THR A 118 12.36 4.90 -1.53
CA THR A 118 13.08 5.98 -2.23
C THR A 118 12.62 6.16 -3.67
N TYR A 119 11.88 5.20 -4.24
CA TYR A 119 11.38 5.29 -5.62
C TYR A 119 10.39 6.46 -5.81
N SER A 120 10.21 6.83 -7.08
CA SER A 120 9.34 7.94 -7.50
C SER A 120 7.91 7.44 -7.76
N LEU A 121 6.92 7.97 -7.02
CA LEU A 121 5.51 7.75 -7.33
C LEU A 121 5.08 8.48 -8.60
N VAL A 122 5.76 9.56 -8.99
CA VAL A 122 5.51 10.27 -10.24
C VAL A 122 5.85 9.40 -11.44
N ASP A 123 7.00 8.70 -11.40
CA ASP A 123 7.39 7.80 -12.50
C ASP A 123 6.44 6.61 -12.60
N TYR A 124 6.00 6.08 -11.45
CA TYR A 124 4.99 5.02 -11.43
C TYR A 124 3.65 5.51 -12.01
N TYR A 125 3.20 6.70 -11.64
CA TYR A 125 2.00 7.32 -12.23
C TYR A 125 2.15 7.55 -13.75
N ASN A 126 3.30 8.04 -14.20
CA ASN A 126 3.58 8.23 -15.63
C ASN A 126 3.56 6.91 -16.41
N PHE A 127 4.09 5.84 -15.82
CA PHE A 127 3.97 4.50 -16.39
C PHE A 127 2.49 4.07 -16.51
N TYR A 128 1.70 4.23 -15.44
CA TYR A 128 0.25 3.97 -15.48
C TYR A 128 -0.43 4.74 -16.61
N ARG A 129 -0.14 6.03 -16.76
CA ARG A 129 -0.71 6.86 -17.85
C ARG A 129 -0.30 6.36 -19.23
N LYS A 130 0.91 5.85 -19.37
CA LYS A 130 1.43 5.30 -20.63
C LYS A 130 0.73 4.00 -21.03
N VAL A 131 0.57 3.07 -20.08
CA VAL A 131 -0.06 1.76 -20.37
C VAL A 131 -1.58 1.82 -20.37
N ASN A 132 -2.17 2.82 -19.72
CA ASN A 132 -3.61 3.06 -19.59
C ASN A 132 -4.38 1.81 -19.12
N ALA A 133 -3.84 1.13 -18.13
CA ALA A 133 -4.38 -0.11 -17.55
C ALA A 133 -3.97 -0.22 -16.07
N ASP A 134 -4.57 -1.18 -15.34
CA ASP A 134 -4.23 -1.44 -13.95
C ASP A 134 -2.75 -1.75 -13.77
N CYS A 135 -2.15 -1.19 -12.72
CA CYS A 135 -0.72 -1.31 -12.47
C CYS A 135 -0.41 -1.77 -11.06
N VAL A 136 0.59 -2.63 -10.95
CA VAL A 136 1.25 -2.98 -9.69
C VAL A 136 2.69 -2.52 -9.72
N LEU A 137 3.28 -2.33 -8.53
CA LEU A 137 4.64 -1.86 -8.37
C LEU A 137 5.50 -2.99 -7.80
N GLY A 138 6.69 -3.24 -8.35
CA GLY A 138 7.57 -4.31 -7.89
C GLY A 138 9.04 -4.08 -8.20
N CYS A 139 9.87 -4.96 -7.66
CA CYS A 139 11.31 -5.02 -7.96
C CYS A 139 11.84 -6.45 -7.92
N GLU A 140 13.09 -6.60 -8.33
CA GLU A 140 13.79 -7.88 -8.25
C GLU A 140 14.36 -8.15 -6.86
N PHE A 141 14.34 -9.39 -6.44
CA PHE A 141 14.86 -9.89 -5.17
C PHE A 141 15.97 -10.92 -5.43
N ASP A 142 17.02 -10.87 -4.63
CA ASP A 142 18.08 -11.88 -4.64
C ASP A 142 17.69 -13.10 -3.79
N ASP A 143 16.97 -12.91 -2.70
CA ASP A 143 16.51 -13.96 -1.80
C ASP A 143 15.12 -14.46 -2.22
N MET A 144 15.10 -15.55 -2.97
CA MET A 144 13.89 -16.16 -3.52
C MET A 144 12.99 -16.80 -2.43
N ASP A 145 13.58 -17.30 -1.35
CA ASP A 145 12.83 -17.90 -0.24
C ASP A 145 12.12 -16.82 0.56
N TYR A 146 12.82 -15.73 0.90
CA TYR A 146 12.23 -14.57 1.52
C TYR A 146 11.11 -13.96 0.68
N LEU A 147 11.33 -13.81 -0.64
CA LEU A 147 10.34 -13.32 -1.58
C LEU A 147 9.07 -14.18 -1.56
N ALA A 148 9.21 -15.52 -1.69
CA ALA A 148 8.09 -16.45 -1.80
C ALA A 148 7.18 -16.46 -0.57
N HIS A 149 7.73 -16.18 0.62
CA HIS A 149 6.98 -16.21 1.87
C HIS A 149 6.42 -14.86 2.30
N ASN A 150 6.93 -13.75 1.75
CA ASN A 150 6.57 -12.41 2.24
C ASN A 150 5.83 -11.55 1.22
N PHE A 151 5.99 -11.79 -0.10
CA PHE A 151 5.44 -10.95 -1.16
C PHE A 151 4.62 -11.72 -2.17
N ALA A 152 3.80 -11.02 -2.94
CA ALA A 152 3.28 -11.57 -4.18
C ALA A 152 4.41 -11.67 -5.20
N VAL A 153 4.45 -12.79 -5.94
CA VAL A 153 5.47 -13.09 -6.96
C VAL A 153 4.84 -12.93 -8.33
N ALA A 154 5.47 -12.11 -9.19
CA ALA A 154 4.99 -11.82 -10.53
C ALA A 154 5.93 -12.37 -11.61
N THR A 155 5.34 -12.88 -12.70
CA THR A 155 6.02 -13.04 -14.00
C THR A 155 5.43 -12.06 -14.99
N ILE A 156 6.26 -11.47 -15.83
CA ILE A 156 5.87 -10.49 -16.84
C ILE A 156 6.37 -10.87 -18.21
N ASP A 157 5.71 -10.38 -19.26
CA ASP A 157 6.20 -10.43 -20.62
C ASP A 157 7.15 -9.25 -20.95
N GLN A 158 7.58 -9.16 -22.21
CA GLN A 158 8.49 -8.10 -22.68
C GLN A 158 7.92 -6.69 -22.61
N ASP A 159 6.57 -6.56 -22.54
CA ASP A 159 5.85 -5.29 -22.42
C ASP A 159 5.49 -4.96 -20.98
N SER A 160 6.03 -5.70 -20.01
CA SER A 160 5.76 -5.57 -18.56
C SER A 160 4.32 -5.95 -18.17
N LYS A 161 3.57 -6.62 -19.02
CA LYS A 161 2.25 -7.17 -18.69
C LYS A 161 2.41 -8.42 -17.84
N ILE A 162 1.62 -8.52 -16.78
CA ILE A 162 1.62 -9.68 -15.90
C ILE A 162 1.08 -10.92 -16.63
N THR A 163 1.86 -11.99 -16.59
CA THR A 163 1.49 -13.31 -17.10
C THR A 163 1.20 -14.30 -15.96
N SER A 164 1.76 -14.05 -14.77
CA SER A 164 1.43 -14.76 -13.54
C SER A 164 1.60 -13.83 -12.35
N LEU A 165 0.69 -13.91 -11.37
CA LEU A 165 0.78 -13.18 -10.10
C LEU A 165 0.17 -14.02 -8.99
N VAL A 166 0.97 -14.40 -8.00
CA VAL A 166 0.55 -15.27 -6.90
C VAL A 166 0.99 -14.66 -5.57
N GLU A 167 0.02 -14.43 -4.68
CA GLU A 167 0.30 -13.92 -3.33
C GLU A 167 0.95 -15.03 -2.47
N LYS A 168 2.17 -14.78 -1.99
CA LYS A 168 2.94 -15.66 -1.09
C LYS A 168 2.89 -17.14 -1.51
N PRO A 169 3.46 -17.48 -2.68
CA PRO A 169 3.29 -18.81 -3.26
C PRO A 169 4.02 -19.94 -2.51
N GLY A 170 4.84 -19.62 -1.51
CA GLY A 170 5.71 -20.57 -0.79
C GLY A 170 6.94 -21.02 -1.59
N VAL A 171 6.84 -21.03 -2.93
CA VAL A 171 7.98 -21.25 -3.86
C VAL A 171 7.89 -20.20 -4.97
N ALA A 172 8.93 -19.35 -5.08
CA ALA A 172 8.94 -18.31 -6.09
C ALA A 172 9.22 -18.85 -7.49
N THR A 173 8.37 -18.46 -8.46
CA THR A 173 8.52 -18.82 -9.88
C THR A 173 9.29 -17.78 -10.68
N SER A 174 9.56 -16.63 -10.09
CA SER A 174 10.39 -15.54 -10.63
C SER A 174 11.02 -14.77 -9.48
N ASN A 175 11.97 -13.90 -9.78
CA ASN A 175 12.61 -13.04 -8.78
C ASN A 175 11.89 -11.68 -8.59
N ILE A 176 10.70 -11.47 -9.18
CA ILE A 176 9.98 -10.20 -9.12
C ILE A 176 8.95 -10.25 -7.99
N GLY A 177 9.17 -9.43 -6.97
CA GLY A 177 8.22 -9.22 -5.86
C GLY A 177 7.38 -7.97 -6.06
N VAL A 178 6.10 -8.06 -5.68
CA VAL A 178 5.13 -6.96 -5.77
C VAL A 178 4.87 -6.38 -4.41
N TYR A 179 5.04 -5.06 -4.30
CA TYR A 179 4.73 -4.30 -3.09
C TYR A 179 3.27 -3.82 -3.08
N ALA A 180 2.75 -3.57 -1.88
CA ALA A 180 1.38 -3.10 -1.68
C ALA A 180 1.20 -1.62 -2.10
N THR A 181 1.49 -1.34 -3.37
CA THR A 181 1.28 -0.06 -4.03
C THR A 181 0.70 -0.32 -5.41
N TYR A 182 -0.57 0.04 -5.60
CA TYR A 182 -1.34 -0.30 -6.80
C TYR A 182 -1.98 0.94 -7.39
N ILE A 183 -2.17 0.97 -8.72
CA ILE A 183 -3.04 1.95 -9.38
C ILE A 183 -4.10 1.19 -10.15
N TYR A 184 -5.36 1.46 -9.82
CA TYR A 184 -6.50 0.83 -10.46
C TYR A 184 -7.30 1.84 -11.27
N THR A 185 -7.69 1.43 -12.47
CA THR A 185 -8.61 2.18 -13.33
C THR A 185 -9.98 2.28 -12.69
N LYS A 186 -10.73 3.31 -13.05
CA LYS A 186 -12.10 3.54 -12.57
C LYS A 186 -13.00 2.30 -12.71
N ASP A 187 -12.87 1.56 -13.82
CA ASP A 187 -13.66 0.35 -14.04
C ASP A 187 -13.29 -0.77 -13.08
N THR A 188 -12.00 -0.88 -12.74
CA THR A 188 -11.49 -1.88 -11.80
C THR A 188 -11.93 -1.61 -10.38
N VAL A 189 -12.07 -0.34 -9.98
CA VAL A 189 -12.59 0.02 -8.64
C VAL A 189 -13.95 -0.63 -8.36
N LYS A 190 -14.81 -0.74 -9.37
CA LYS A 190 -16.12 -1.41 -9.25
C LYS A 190 -16.01 -2.92 -9.07
N LEU A 191 -14.88 -3.53 -9.44
CA LEU A 191 -14.65 -4.97 -9.34
C LEU A 191 -14.23 -5.43 -7.93
N VAL A 192 -13.80 -4.52 -7.04
CA VAL A 192 -13.45 -4.85 -5.65
C VAL A 192 -14.64 -5.48 -4.94
N LYS A 193 -15.84 -4.91 -5.11
CA LYS A 193 -17.08 -5.46 -4.56
C LYS A 193 -17.41 -6.84 -5.10
N LYS A 194 -17.19 -7.07 -6.40
CA LYS A 194 -17.38 -8.39 -7.04
C LYS A 194 -16.41 -9.41 -6.45
N TYR A 195 -15.13 -9.05 -6.34
CA TYR A 195 -14.09 -9.90 -5.75
C TYR A 195 -14.49 -10.39 -4.35
N LEU A 196 -14.96 -9.49 -3.49
CA LEU A 196 -15.40 -9.83 -2.13
C LEU A 196 -16.68 -10.67 -2.12
N ALA A 197 -17.63 -10.39 -3.02
CA ALA A 197 -18.89 -11.13 -3.13
C ALA A 197 -18.68 -12.58 -3.60
N GLU A 198 -17.61 -12.87 -4.33
CA GLU A 198 -17.21 -14.23 -4.72
C GLU A 198 -16.58 -15.03 -3.57
N GLY A 199 -16.44 -14.45 -2.36
CA GLY A 199 -15.86 -15.11 -1.19
C GLY A 199 -14.32 -15.17 -1.20
N ASN A 200 -13.67 -14.38 -2.02
CA ASN A 200 -12.20 -14.34 -2.08
C ASN A 200 -11.58 -13.73 -0.80
N SER A 201 -10.31 -14.04 -0.55
CA SER A 201 -9.57 -13.58 0.63
C SER A 201 -9.48 -12.05 0.67
N LYS A 202 -9.87 -11.45 1.79
CA LYS A 202 -9.87 -10.00 2.01
C LYS A 202 -8.60 -9.46 2.68
N ASP A 203 -7.73 -10.33 3.21
CA ASP A 203 -6.66 -9.95 4.12
C ASP A 203 -5.46 -9.29 3.43
N ALA A 204 -4.80 -10.00 2.52
CA ALA A 204 -3.61 -9.47 1.86
C ALA A 204 -3.99 -8.65 0.63
N PRO A 205 -3.46 -7.42 0.49
CA PRO A 205 -3.83 -6.54 -0.62
C PRO A 205 -3.43 -7.10 -1.99
N GLY A 206 -2.39 -7.95 -2.06
CA GLY A 206 -1.93 -8.62 -3.29
C GLY A 206 -2.88 -9.70 -3.82
N ASN A 207 -3.85 -10.16 -3.02
CA ASN A 207 -4.86 -11.12 -3.49
C ASN A 207 -5.77 -10.53 -4.58
N PHE A 208 -6.09 -9.22 -4.49
CA PHE A 208 -6.97 -8.60 -5.49
C PHE A 208 -6.30 -8.51 -6.87
N PRO A 209 -5.10 -7.98 -7.07
CA PRO A 209 -4.45 -8.00 -8.38
C PRO A 209 -4.11 -9.42 -8.86
N SER A 210 -3.89 -10.40 -7.95
CA SER A 210 -3.72 -11.83 -8.30
C SER A 210 -4.99 -12.47 -8.87
N TRP A 211 -6.16 -11.99 -8.49
CA TRP A 211 -7.44 -12.37 -9.10
C TRP A 211 -7.68 -11.56 -10.39
N LEU A 212 -7.39 -10.25 -10.37
CA LEU A 212 -7.73 -9.32 -11.43
C LEU A 212 -7.06 -9.64 -12.77
N TYR A 213 -5.77 -10.05 -12.77
CA TYR A 213 -5.01 -10.30 -14.01
C TYR A 213 -5.61 -11.40 -14.90
N HIS A 214 -6.48 -12.24 -14.36
CA HIS A 214 -7.23 -13.25 -15.13
C HIS A 214 -8.34 -12.64 -16.00
N PHE A 215 -8.79 -11.44 -15.69
CA PHE A 215 -9.94 -10.79 -16.34
C PHE A 215 -9.56 -9.53 -17.11
N LYS A 216 -8.51 -8.85 -16.67
CA LYS A 216 -8.04 -7.59 -17.26
C LYS A 216 -6.52 -7.56 -17.35
N PRO A 217 -5.95 -6.82 -18.34
CA PRO A 217 -4.52 -6.56 -18.35
C PRO A 217 -4.08 -5.81 -17.09
N VAL A 218 -3.08 -6.34 -16.42
CA VAL A 218 -2.37 -5.70 -15.30
C VAL A 218 -0.91 -5.59 -15.68
N TYR A 219 -0.29 -4.44 -15.46
CA TYR A 219 1.10 -4.18 -15.80
C TYR A 219 1.94 -3.97 -14.55
N LEU A 220 3.19 -4.38 -14.59
CA LEU A 220 4.12 -4.20 -13.49
C LEU A 220 5.10 -3.06 -13.83
N TYR A 221 5.12 -2.04 -12.97
CA TYR A 221 6.18 -1.05 -12.97
C TYR A 221 7.34 -1.55 -12.10
N LYS A 222 8.48 -1.82 -12.75
CA LYS A 222 9.69 -2.21 -12.03
C LYS A 222 10.43 -0.95 -11.60
N PHE A 223 10.44 -0.66 -10.30
CA PHE A 223 11.09 0.53 -9.76
C PHE A 223 12.59 0.34 -9.53
N ALA A 224 13.33 1.43 -9.63
CA ALA A 224 14.69 1.55 -9.14
C ALA A 224 14.70 2.25 -7.80
N GLY A 225 15.51 1.78 -6.85
CA GLY A 225 15.61 2.32 -5.49
C GLY A 225 15.35 1.29 -4.41
N GLU A 226 15.15 1.77 -3.20
CA GLU A 226 14.97 0.95 -2.02
C GLU A 226 13.50 1.02 -1.55
N CYS A 227 13.02 -0.09 -0.99
CA CYS A 227 11.74 -0.15 -0.27
C CYS A 227 11.94 -1.01 0.97
N TYR A 228 11.58 -0.46 2.13
CA TYR A 228 11.67 -1.12 3.43
C TYR A 228 10.26 -1.34 3.97
N ASP A 229 9.85 -2.62 4.05
CA ASP A 229 8.69 -3.00 4.85
C ASP A 229 9.10 -2.97 6.33
N ILE A 230 8.58 -1.99 7.07
CA ILE A 230 8.86 -1.83 8.50
C ILE A 230 8.01 -2.83 9.30
N GLY A 231 8.27 -4.13 9.11
CA GLY A 231 7.50 -5.21 9.72
C GLY A 231 7.98 -5.66 11.11
N THR A 232 9.19 -5.25 11.55
CA THR A 232 9.80 -5.66 12.82
C THR A 232 10.54 -4.51 13.50
N VAL A 233 10.72 -4.59 14.82
CA VAL A 233 11.50 -3.60 15.59
C VAL A 233 12.94 -3.50 15.08
N LYS A 234 13.53 -4.61 14.64
CA LYS A 234 14.88 -4.63 14.07
C LYS A 234 14.97 -3.75 12.81
N VAL A 235 14.10 -3.97 11.82
CA VAL A 235 14.07 -3.17 10.58
C VAL A 235 13.80 -1.70 10.88
N TYR A 236 12.89 -1.41 11.82
CA TYR A 236 12.60 -0.04 12.25
C TYR A 236 13.83 0.68 12.80
N ASN A 237 14.59 0.02 13.70
CA ASN A 237 15.78 0.60 14.30
C ASN A 237 16.90 0.80 13.26
N GLU A 238 17.19 -0.21 12.43
CA GLU A 238 18.21 -0.15 11.37
C GLU A 238 17.93 0.99 10.39
N LEU A 239 16.67 1.16 9.99
CA LEU A 239 16.25 2.23 9.08
C LEU A 239 16.35 3.61 9.76
N THR A 240 15.93 3.72 11.03
CA THR A 240 16.06 4.96 11.80
C THR A 240 17.51 5.41 11.90
N ASP A 241 18.43 4.49 12.21
CA ASP A 241 19.86 4.76 12.29
C ASP A 241 20.44 5.18 10.93
N LYS A 242 20.03 4.48 9.84
CA LYS A 242 20.44 4.83 8.47
C LYS A 242 20.06 6.26 8.11
N LEU A 243 18.81 6.62 8.32
CA LEU A 243 18.28 7.94 7.92
C LEU A 243 18.82 9.07 8.83
N SER A 244 19.03 8.80 10.12
CA SER A 244 19.62 9.79 11.04
C SER A 244 21.05 10.17 10.65
N LYS A 245 21.83 9.22 10.11
CA LYS A 245 23.19 9.46 9.60
C LYS A 245 23.24 10.24 8.29
N GLN A 246 22.17 10.21 7.49
CA GLN A 246 22.07 10.97 6.23
C GLN A 246 21.68 12.44 6.45
N ASN A 247 21.08 12.76 7.59
CA ASN A 247 20.63 14.12 7.94
C ASN A 247 21.66 14.92 8.76
N ASN A 248 22.79 14.30 9.13
CA ASN A 248 23.95 14.93 9.78
C ASN A 248 25.09 15.12 8.76
#